data_315508a0968c9742bcfc7a6f492a3b9b
#
_entry.id   315508a0968c9742bcfc7a6f492a3b9b
#
_cell.length_a   1.000
_cell.length_b   1.000
_cell.length_c   1.000
_cell.angle_alpha   90.00
_cell.angle_beta   90.00
_cell.angle_gamma   90.00
#
_symmetry.space_group_name_H-M   'P 1'
#
loop_
_entity.id
_entity.type
_entity.pdbx_description
1 polymer ?
#
loop_
_entity_poly.entity_id
_entity_poly.type
_entity_poly.pdbx_seq_one_letter_code
_entity_poly.pdbx_strand_id
1 'polypeptide(L)'
;MEQFGDATTNPKGLPTALIKDVAECYAGATPSTKVAAYWDNATIPWMSSGEVHNGRVSATEKKISQAGYDSCSTKMVPANSVVIALAGQGKTRGTVAITEIELCTNQSLCCIIPNSSVMSDYLYYHLKLRYEEIRNLAGIAEGRGGLNLKLIQGIRVLVPSKVDQEEFVAFARQSDKSKFAVQNFSNLNLWGSL
;
A
#
# COMPACT_ATOMS: atom_id res chain seq x y z
N MET A 1 -11.99 13.02 7.45
CA MET A 1 -12.91 11.88 7.31
C MET A 1 -14.37 12.29 7.23
N GLU A 2 -14.79 13.36 7.88
CA GLU A 2 -16.20 13.81 7.86
C GLU A 2 -16.75 14.15 6.45
N GLN A 3 -15.90 14.55 5.51
CA GLN A 3 -16.34 14.96 4.17
C GLN A 3 -16.83 13.79 3.31
N PHE A 4 -16.27 12.58 3.45
CA PHE A 4 -16.63 11.41 2.64
C PHE A 4 -17.35 10.31 3.44
N GLY A 5 -17.36 10.40 4.76
CA GLY A 5 -17.93 9.38 5.63
C GLY A 5 -17.07 8.12 5.75
N ASP A 6 -17.55 7.16 6.51
CA ASP A 6 -16.97 5.84 6.65
C ASP A 6 -17.49 4.95 5.51
N ALA A 7 -16.61 4.19 4.87
CA ALA A 7 -16.96 3.25 3.79
C ALA A 7 -17.92 2.14 4.26
N THR A 8 -17.90 1.81 5.55
CA THR A 8 -18.76 0.79 6.15
C THR A 8 -20.19 1.29 6.35
N THR A 9 -20.32 2.51 6.89
CA THR A 9 -21.62 3.13 7.17
C THR A 9 -22.18 3.91 5.97
N ASN A 10 -21.30 4.43 5.11
CA ASN A 10 -21.61 5.19 3.91
C ASN A 10 -22.81 6.16 4.07
N PRO A 11 -22.77 7.09 5.03
CA PRO A 11 -23.94 7.93 5.38
C PRO A 11 -24.37 8.86 4.24
N LYS A 12 -23.52 9.08 3.26
CA LYS A 12 -23.80 9.92 2.07
C LYS A 12 -24.33 9.12 0.87
N GLY A 13 -24.45 7.78 0.98
CA GLY A 13 -24.92 6.94 -0.12
C GLY A 13 -24.01 6.99 -1.36
N LEU A 14 -22.70 7.20 -1.19
CA LEU A 14 -21.74 7.24 -2.30
C LEU A 14 -21.66 5.87 -3.00
N PRO A 15 -21.39 5.82 -4.30
CA PRO A 15 -21.14 4.55 -5.00
C PRO A 15 -20.04 3.76 -4.33
N THR A 16 -20.21 2.44 -4.26
CA THR A 16 -19.22 1.51 -3.69
C THR A 16 -18.89 0.40 -4.67
N ALA A 17 -17.65 -0.11 -4.58
CA ALA A 17 -17.21 -1.29 -5.32
C ALA A 17 -16.33 -2.16 -4.44
N LEU A 18 -16.08 -3.40 -4.83
CA LEU A 18 -15.01 -4.20 -4.25
C LEU A 18 -13.68 -3.86 -4.94
N ILE A 19 -12.57 -3.99 -4.23
CA ILE A 19 -11.25 -3.74 -4.83
C ILE A 19 -11.07 -4.54 -6.12
N LYS A 20 -11.48 -5.81 -6.16
CA LYS A 20 -11.41 -6.66 -7.37
C LYS A 20 -12.15 -6.10 -8.58
N ASP A 21 -13.14 -5.25 -8.39
CA ASP A 21 -13.96 -4.68 -9.47
C ASP A 21 -13.37 -3.37 -10.02
N VAL A 22 -12.47 -2.74 -9.26
CA VAL A 22 -11.84 -1.45 -9.59
C VAL A 22 -10.31 -1.52 -9.71
N ALA A 23 -9.71 -2.68 -9.48
CA ALA A 23 -8.26 -2.86 -9.57
C ALA A 23 -7.88 -4.30 -9.89
N GLU A 24 -6.76 -4.48 -10.57
CA GLU A 24 -6.07 -5.77 -10.65
C GLU A 24 -5.26 -5.98 -9.35
N CYS A 25 -5.29 -7.21 -8.81
CA CYS A 25 -4.60 -7.54 -7.57
C CYS A 25 -3.79 -8.81 -7.73
N TYR A 26 -2.54 -8.78 -7.29
CA TYR A 26 -1.69 -9.98 -7.21
C TYR A 26 -0.67 -9.88 -6.07
N ALA A 27 -0.18 -11.03 -5.61
CA ALA A 27 0.92 -11.09 -4.67
C ALA A 27 2.25 -11.23 -5.43
N GLY A 28 3.31 -10.63 -4.91
CA GLY A 28 4.65 -10.79 -5.45
C GLY A 28 5.27 -12.14 -5.12
N ALA A 29 6.56 -12.27 -5.41
CA ALA A 29 7.35 -13.45 -5.09
C ALA A 29 8.80 -13.07 -4.74
N THR A 30 9.49 -14.01 -4.09
CA THR A 30 10.90 -13.85 -3.70
C THR A 30 11.74 -14.87 -4.46
N PRO A 31 12.71 -14.44 -5.28
CA PRO A 31 13.72 -15.33 -5.83
C PRO A 31 14.50 -16.05 -4.71
N SER A 32 14.98 -17.25 -4.97
CA SER A 32 15.75 -17.99 -3.97
C SER A 32 16.96 -17.18 -3.49
N THR A 33 17.04 -16.92 -2.19
CA THR A 33 18.17 -16.21 -1.58
C THR A 33 19.45 -17.03 -1.55
N LYS A 34 19.36 -18.35 -1.84
CA LYS A 34 20.51 -19.25 -1.91
C LYS A 34 21.26 -19.16 -3.26
N VAL A 35 20.69 -18.51 -4.25
CA VAL A 35 21.27 -18.36 -5.59
C VAL A 35 21.79 -16.94 -5.75
N ALA A 36 23.08 -16.74 -5.60
CA ALA A 36 23.72 -15.42 -5.66
C ALA A 36 23.41 -14.68 -6.98
N ALA A 37 23.41 -15.41 -8.10
CA ALA A 37 23.12 -14.83 -9.42
C ALA A 37 21.73 -14.15 -9.54
N TYR A 38 20.79 -14.43 -8.65
CA TYR A 38 19.49 -13.77 -8.63
C TYR A 38 19.54 -12.37 -8.00
N TRP A 39 20.59 -12.09 -7.25
CA TRP A 39 20.78 -10.87 -6.47
C TRP A 39 22.00 -10.05 -6.91
N ASP A 40 22.97 -10.70 -7.56
CA ASP A 40 24.18 -10.04 -8.07
C ASP A 40 23.90 -9.29 -9.36
N ASN A 41 24.57 -8.16 -9.57
CA ASN A 41 24.40 -7.28 -10.73
C ASN A 41 22.92 -6.91 -10.96
N ALA A 42 22.17 -6.78 -9.89
CA ALA A 42 20.73 -6.60 -9.88
C ALA A 42 20.35 -5.16 -10.30
N THR A 43 19.42 -5.05 -11.24
CA THR A 43 18.93 -3.76 -11.76
C THR A 43 17.44 -3.56 -11.53
N ILE A 44 16.66 -4.61 -11.38
CA ILE A 44 15.20 -4.56 -11.24
C ILE A 44 14.85 -4.26 -9.77
N PRO A 45 14.21 -3.11 -9.46
CA PRO A 45 13.80 -2.79 -8.10
C PRO A 45 12.88 -3.85 -7.52
N TRP A 46 13.15 -4.30 -6.29
CA TRP A 46 12.39 -5.33 -5.61
C TRP A 46 12.09 -4.93 -4.17
N MET A 47 10.81 -4.67 -3.90
CA MET A 47 10.31 -4.15 -2.63
C MET A 47 9.99 -5.29 -1.65
N SER A 48 10.50 -5.19 -0.44
CA SER A 48 10.12 -6.01 0.69
C SER A 48 8.94 -5.42 1.46
N SER A 49 8.24 -6.25 2.25
CA SER A 49 7.09 -5.77 3.02
C SER A 49 7.43 -4.75 4.12
N GLY A 50 8.69 -4.69 4.57
CA GLY A 50 9.12 -3.66 5.53
C GLY A 50 9.09 -2.25 4.96
N GLU A 51 9.28 -2.11 3.66
CA GLU A 51 9.36 -0.80 2.99
C GLU A 51 7.99 -0.10 2.83
N VAL A 52 6.86 -0.76 3.19
CA VAL A 52 5.53 -0.10 3.21
C VAL A 52 5.49 1.08 4.19
N HIS A 53 6.39 1.12 5.17
CA HIS A 53 6.47 2.23 6.13
C HIS A 53 6.98 3.53 5.51
N ASN A 54 7.59 3.47 4.32
CA ASN A 54 7.99 4.66 3.56
C ASN A 54 6.76 5.44 3.05
N GLY A 55 5.59 4.81 2.96
CA GLY A 55 4.37 5.41 2.47
C GLY A 55 4.39 5.69 0.97
N ARG A 56 5.43 6.37 0.46
CA ARG A 56 5.73 6.56 -0.96
C ARG A 56 7.07 5.93 -1.28
N VAL A 57 7.11 5.05 -2.29
CA VAL A 57 8.27 4.22 -2.60
C VAL A 57 8.87 4.70 -3.93
N SER A 58 9.85 5.58 -3.82
CA SER A 58 10.64 6.12 -4.96
C SER A 58 11.92 5.34 -5.24
N ALA A 59 12.32 4.44 -4.35
CA ALA A 59 13.42 3.51 -4.48
C ALA A 59 13.20 2.27 -3.62
N THR A 60 13.89 1.17 -3.91
CA THR A 60 13.87 -0.04 -3.10
C THR A 60 15.26 -0.31 -2.50
N GLU A 61 15.28 -0.88 -1.29
CA GLU A 61 16.52 -1.29 -0.64
C GLU A 61 17.24 -2.39 -1.42
N LYS A 62 16.49 -3.26 -2.06
CA LYS A 62 17.02 -4.40 -2.82
C LYS A 62 16.59 -4.33 -4.27
N LYS A 63 17.41 -4.98 -5.10
CA LYS A 63 17.10 -5.24 -6.50
C LYS A 63 17.30 -6.72 -6.77
N ILE A 64 16.72 -7.21 -7.85
CA ILE A 64 16.93 -8.55 -8.40
C ILE A 64 17.49 -8.46 -9.81
N SER A 65 18.23 -9.48 -10.23
CA SER A 65 18.70 -9.62 -11.60
C SER A 65 17.58 -10.09 -12.52
N GLN A 66 17.77 -10.05 -13.84
CA GLN A 66 16.83 -10.64 -14.78
C GLN A 66 16.62 -12.13 -14.49
N ALA A 67 17.70 -12.88 -14.20
CA ALA A 67 17.61 -14.29 -13.83
C ALA A 67 16.78 -14.49 -12.55
N GLY A 68 16.89 -13.58 -11.57
CA GLY A 68 16.05 -13.58 -10.37
C GLY A 68 14.58 -13.33 -10.70
N TYR A 69 14.30 -12.38 -11.58
CA TYR A 69 12.94 -12.10 -12.04
C TYR A 69 12.31 -13.32 -12.74
N ASP A 70 13.04 -13.94 -13.65
CA ASP A 70 12.55 -15.08 -14.42
C ASP A 70 12.42 -16.37 -13.59
N SER A 71 13.06 -16.43 -12.43
CA SER A 71 13.08 -17.62 -11.54
C SER A 71 11.84 -17.79 -10.67
N CYS A 72 10.96 -16.79 -10.59
CA CYS A 72 9.80 -16.82 -9.70
C CYS A 72 8.59 -16.10 -10.32
N SER A 73 7.44 -16.21 -9.65
CA SER A 73 6.16 -15.64 -10.13
C SER A 73 5.98 -14.15 -9.83
N THR A 74 7.05 -13.42 -9.49
CA THR A 74 6.93 -11.96 -9.33
C THR A 74 6.60 -11.29 -10.66
N LYS A 75 5.93 -10.14 -10.58
CA LYS A 75 5.57 -9.35 -11.77
C LYS A 75 6.02 -7.93 -11.57
N MET A 76 6.27 -7.23 -12.66
CA MET A 76 6.47 -5.77 -12.63
C MET A 76 5.16 -5.09 -12.26
N VAL A 77 5.25 -4.19 -11.30
CA VAL A 77 4.17 -3.34 -10.81
C VAL A 77 4.42 -1.94 -11.35
N PRO A 78 3.48 -1.35 -12.08
CA PRO A 78 3.65 0.01 -12.60
C PRO A 78 3.82 1.02 -11.46
N ALA A 79 4.49 2.13 -11.74
CA ALA A 79 4.41 3.30 -10.88
C ALA A 79 2.94 3.72 -10.65
N ASN A 80 2.67 4.37 -9.53
CA ASN A 80 1.33 4.74 -9.08
C ASN A 80 0.41 3.54 -8.78
N SER A 81 0.97 2.39 -8.39
CA SER A 81 0.21 1.28 -7.84
C SER A 81 0.17 1.37 -6.31
N VAL A 82 -0.90 0.89 -5.70
CA VAL A 82 -0.99 0.75 -4.25
C VAL A 82 -0.49 -0.63 -3.84
N VAL A 83 0.32 -0.71 -2.79
CA VAL A 83 0.77 -1.97 -2.21
C VAL A 83 0.32 -2.06 -0.76
N ILE A 84 -0.09 -3.24 -0.32
CA ILE A 84 -0.52 -3.50 1.06
C ILE A 84 0.20 -4.73 1.62
N ALA A 85 0.70 -4.62 2.85
CA ALA A 85 1.37 -5.73 3.51
C ALA A 85 0.35 -6.77 4.01
N LEU A 86 0.46 -7.99 3.50
CA LEU A 86 -0.37 -9.15 3.87
C LEU A 86 0.09 -9.76 5.19
N ALA A 87 1.40 -9.70 5.46
CA ALA A 87 2.05 -10.25 6.63
C ALA A 87 3.10 -9.29 7.20
N GLY A 88 3.55 -9.55 8.40
CA GLY A 88 4.57 -8.78 9.08
C GLY A 88 4.24 -8.59 10.55
N GLN A 89 5.29 -8.41 11.35
CA GLN A 89 5.17 -8.16 12.79
C GLN A 89 4.86 -6.68 13.07
N GLY A 90 4.44 -6.41 14.29
CA GLY A 90 4.15 -5.06 14.74
C GLY A 90 3.06 -4.39 13.90
N LYS A 91 3.36 -3.23 13.36
CA LYS A 91 2.43 -2.41 12.56
C LYS A 91 2.51 -2.66 11.06
N THR A 92 3.29 -3.63 10.57
CA THR A 92 3.51 -3.84 9.13
C THR A 92 2.26 -4.36 8.43
N ARG A 93 1.63 -5.44 8.96
CA ARG A 93 0.43 -6.02 8.35
C ARG A 93 -0.71 -4.99 8.26
N GLY A 94 -1.30 -4.84 7.08
CA GLY A 94 -2.36 -3.88 6.79
C GLY A 94 -1.85 -2.47 6.43
N THR A 95 -0.55 -2.20 6.60
CA THR A 95 0.03 -0.93 6.16
C THR A 95 0.09 -0.87 4.64
N VAL A 96 -0.22 0.29 4.09
CA VAL A 96 -0.23 0.57 2.65
C VAL A 96 0.86 1.55 2.26
N ALA A 97 1.36 1.40 1.04
CA ALA A 97 2.22 2.37 0.38
C ALA A 97 1.76 2.57 -1.07
N ILE A 98 2.30 3.58 -1.74
CA ILE A 98 2.11 3.83 -3.17
C ILE A 98 3.47 3.83 -3.86
N THR A 99 3.59 3.14 -5.00
CA THR A 99 4.82 3.08 -5.78
C THR A 99 4.98 4.35 -6.61
N GLU A 100 6.16 4.95 -6.62
CA GLU A 100 6.51 6.08 -7.49
C GLU A 100 7.41 5.65 -8.65
N ILE A 101 7.88 4.42 -8.62
CA ILE A 101 8.66 3.76 -9.67
C ILE A 101 8.03 2.42 -10.03
N GLU A 102 8.38 1.90 -11.17
CA GLU A 102 8.12 0.52 -11.53
C GLU A 102 9.01 -0.42 -10.71
N LEU A 103 8.45 -1.47 -10.13
CA LEU A 103 9.15 -2.38 -9.22
C LEU A 103 8.49 -3.76 -9.15
N CYS A 104 9.20 -4.74 -8.61
CA CYS A 104 8.65 -6.02 -8.17
C CYS A 104 8.44 -6.04 -6.66
N THR A 105 7.70 -7.01 -6.15
CA THR A 105 7.44 -7.16 -4.71
C THR A 105 7.66 -8.59 -4.23
N ASN A 106 7.83 -8.75 -2.92
CA ASN A 106 7.83 -10.06 -2.29
C ASN A 106 6.39 -10.61 -2.12
N GLN A 107 6.27 -11.87 -1.73
CA GLN A 107 4.98 -12.56 -1.53
C GLN A 107 4.17 -12.05 -0.33
N SER A 108 4.77 -11.25 0.55
CA SER A 108 4.09 -10.64 1.70
C SER A 108 3.42 -9.31 1.36
N LEU A 109 3.46 -8.90 0.10
CA LEU A 109 2.79 -7.73 -0.44
C LEU A 109 1.71 -8.12 -1.45
N CYS A 110 0.55 -7.50 -1.35
CA CYS A 110 -0.45 -7.47 -2.40
C CYS A 110 -0.29 -6.15 -3.17
N CYS A 111 -0.09 -6.26 -4.47
CA CYS A 111 -0.09 -5.14 -5.41
C CYS A 111 -1.51 -4.91 -5.89
N ILE A 112 -1.95 -3.66 -5.89
CA ILE A 112 -3.28 -3.21 -6.28
C ILE A 112 -3.09 -2.15 -7.36
N ILE A 113 -3.43 -2.50 -8.60
CA ILE A 113 -3.30 -1.62 -9.77
C ILE A 113 -4.69 -1.09 -10.12
N PRO A 114 -5.04 0.14 -9.71
CA PRO A 114 -6.37 0.70 -9.95
C PRO A 114 -6.64 0.86 -11.44
N ASN A 115 -7.89 0.63 -11.84
CA ASN A 115 -8.36 0.98 -13.18
C ASN A 115 -8.78 2.47 -13.24
N SER A 116 -9.33 2.90 -14.37
CA SER A 116 -9.69 4.30 -14.60
C SER A 116 -10.80 4.84 -13.68
N SER A 117 -11.53 4.01 -12.94
CA SER A 117 -12.62 4.46 -12.04
C SER A 117 -12.12 5.02 -10.72
N VAL A 118 -10.94 4.57 -10.26
CA VAL A 118 -10.36 4.97 -8.97
C VAL A 118 -8.94 5.49 -9.16
N MET A 119 -8.65 6.67 -8.60
CA MET A 119 -7.30 7.24 -8.60
C MET A 119 -6.41 6.52 -7.59
N SER A 120 -5.17 6.27 -7.94
CA SER A 120 -4.20 5.57 -7.08
C SER A 120 -3.96 6.30 -5.75
N ASP A 121 -3.75 7.61 -5.77
CA ASP A 121 -3.61 8.41 -4.56
C ASP A 121 -4.87 8.39 -3.69
N TYR A 122 -6.05 8.44 -4.30
CA TYR A 122 -7.31 8.32 -3.58
C TYR A 122 -7.40 6.97 -2.87
N LEU A 123 -7.17 5.88 -3.59
CA LEU A 123 -7.20 4.54 -3.03
C LEU A 123 -6.16 4.36 -1.93
N TYR A 124 -4.94 4.88 -2.12
CA TYR A 124 -3.90 4.87 -1.10
C TYR A 124 -4.36 5.52 0.20
N TYR A 125 -4.85 6.76 0.14
CA TYR A 125 -5.33 7.46 1.33
C TYR A 125 -6.58 6.83 1.93
N HIS A 126 -7.50 6.36 1.10
CA HIS A 126 -8.71 5.68 1.54
C HIS A 126 -8.38 4.41 2.35
N LEU A 127 -7.45 3.59 1.89
CA LEU A 127 -6.99 2.39 2.61
C LEU A 127 -6.12 2.74 3.83
N LYS A 128 -5.25 3.74 3.72
CA LYS A 128 -4.40 4.22 4.83
C LYS A 128 -5.23 4.64 6.06
N LEU A 129 -6.34 5.33 5.84
CA LEU A 129 -7.24 5.75 6.91
C LEU A 129 -8.00 4.59 7.57
N ARG A 130 -8.10 3.45 6.91
CA ARG A 130 -8.80 2.24 7.37
C ARG A 130 -7.83 1.16 7.89
N TYR A 131 -6.63 1.55 8.28
CA TYR A 131 -5.57 0.63 8.71
C TYR A 131 -6.05 -0.39 9.76
N GLU A 132 -6.69 0.06 10.84
CA GLU A 132 -7.15 -0.82 11.92
C GLU A 132 -8.24 -1.80 11.44
N GLU A 133 -9.19 -1.34 10.64
CA GLU A 133 -10.22 -2.19 10.04
C GLU A 133 -9.58 -3.30 9.18
N ILE A 134 -8.70 -2.90 8.25
CA ILE A 134 -8.04 -3.83 7.33
C ILE A 134 -7.18 -4.84 8.10
N ARG A 135 -6.41 -4.37 9.07
CA ARG A 135 -5.60 -5.23 9.92
C ARG A 135 -6.41 -6.30 10.63
N ASN A 136 -7.62 -5.97 11.07
CA ASN A 136 -8.51 -6.85 11.82
C ASN A 136 -9.28 -7.85 10.93
N LEU A 137 -9.31 -7.66 9.59
CA LEU A 137 -9.90 -8.66 8.67
C LEU A 137 -9.27 -10.04 8.83
N ALA A 138 -8.00 -10.12 9.20
CA ALA A 138 -7.30 -11.37 9.45
C ALA A 138 -7.78 -12.12 10.71
N GLY A 139 -8.36 -11.43 11.69
CA GLY A 139 -8.88 -12.03 12.93
C GLY A 139 -10.28 -12.59 12.81
N ILE A 140 -11.04 -12.15 11.81
CA ILE A 140 -12.43 -12.59 11.56
C ILE A 140 -12.44 -13.90 10.76
N ALA A 141 -11.41 -14.14 9.94
CA ALA A 141 -11.25 -15.35 9.14
C ALA A 141 -10.30 -16.33 9.84
N GLU A 142 -10.84 -17.13 10.77
CA GLU A 142 -10.22 -18.30 11.41
C GLU A 142 -8.72 -18.16 11.82
N GLY A 143 -8.52 -17.80 13.07
CA GLY A 143 -7.38 -17.97 13.95
C GLY A 143 -6.01 -18.31 13.35
N ARG A 144 -5.08 -17.35 13.26
CA ARG A 144 -3.66 -17.38 12.91
C ARG A 144 -3.28 -17.04 11.47
N GLY A 145 -4.22 -16.73 10.58
CA GLY A 145 -3.92 -16.30 9.21
C GLY A 145 -3.54 -14.82 9.13
N GLY A 146 -2.56 -14.47 8.29
CA GLY A 146 -2.34 -13.10 7.84
C GLY A 146 -3.46 -12.66 6.90
N LEU A 147 -3.40 -11.40 6.43
CA LEU A 147 -4.18 -10.98 5.28
C LEU A 147 -3.80 -11.84 4.07
N ASN A 148 -4.73 -12.01 3.16
CA ASN A 148 -4.49 -12.73 1.91
C ASN A 148 -5.15 -11.99 0.75
N LEU A 149 -4.80 -12.39 -0.47
CA LEU A 149 -5.28 -11.75 -1.69
C LEU A 149 -6.82 -11.68 -1.75
N LYS A 150 -7.51 -12.75 -1.36
CA LYS A 150 -8.97 -12.83 -1.39
C LYS A 150 -9.62 -11.82 -0.43
N LEU A 151 -9.05 -11.64 0.77
CA LEU A 151 -9.52 -10.65 1.72
C LEU A 151 -9.34 -9.23 1.18
N ILE A 152 -8.17 -8.92 0.59
CA ILE A 152 -7.92 -7.61 -0.01
C ILE A 152 -8.86 -7.34 -1.17
N GLN A 153 -9.05 -8.30 -2.07
CA GLN A 153 -9.98 -8.19 -3.19
C GLN A 153 -11.43 -7.97 -2.76
N GLY A 154 -11.80 -8.47 -1.58
CA GLY A 154 -13.13 -8.32 -0.99
C GLY A 154 -13.37 -7.03 -0.21
N ILE A 155 -12.36 -6.17 -0.03
CA ILE A 155 -12.54 -4.89 0.66
C ILE A 155 -13.47 -4.00 -0.17
N ARG A 156 -14.51 -3.48 0.45
CA ARG A 156 -15.41 -2.49 -0.13
C ARG A 156 -14.78 -1.11 -0.05
N VAL A 157 -14.75 -0.38 -1.15
CA VAL A 157 -14.23 0.99 -1.23
C VAL A 157 -15.33 1.94 -1.75
N LEU A 158 -15.28 3.20 -1.33
CA LEU A 158 -16.10 4.25 -1.92
C LEU A 158 -15.51 4.66 -3.27
N VAL A 159 -16.36 4.90 -4.25
CA VAL A 159 -15.97 5.32 -5.61
C VAL A 159 -16.74 6.60 -5.96
N PRO A 160 -16.42 7.73 -5.32
CA PRO A 160 -17.04 9.01 -5.64
C PRO A 160 -16.64 9.50 -7.04
N SER A 161 -17.18 10.64 -7.46
CA SER A 161 -16.79 11.27 -8.72
C SER A 161 -15.27 11.55 -8.76
N LYS A 162 -14.70 11.70 -9.96
CA LYS A 162 -13.27 12.04 -10.10
C LYS A 162 -12.91 13.35 -9.42
N VAL A 163 -13.78 14.33 -9.49
CA VAL A 163 -13.60 15.64 -8.83
C VAL A 163 -13.53 15.46 -7.32
N ASP A 164 -14.45 14.69 -6.74
CA ASP A 164 -14.42 14.41 -5.29
C ASP A 164 -13.17 13.63 -4.87
N GLN A 165 -12.69 12.68 -5.71
CA GLN A 165 -11.44 11.97 -5.45
C GLN A 165 -10.25 12.93 -5.43
N GLU A 166 -10.17 13.88 -6.38
CA GLU A 166 -9.12 14.89 -6.46
C GLU A 166 -9.14 15.84 -5.25
N GLU A 167 -10.31 16.32 -4.85
CA GLU A 167 -10.49 17.17 -3.66
C GLU A 167 -10.04 16.42 -2.38
N PHE A 168 -10.45 15.17 -2.24
CA PHE A 168 -10.03 14.34 -1.12
C PHE A 168 -8.51 14.17 -1.06
N VAL A 169 -7.87 13.88 -2.19
CA VAL A 169 -6.41 13.72 -2.28
C VAL A 169 -5.71 15.03 -1.93
N ALA A 170 -6.18 16.16 -2.41
CA ALA A 170 -5.62 17.47 -2.10
C ALA A 170 -5.66 17.75 -0.58
N PHE A 171 -6.80 17.49 0.06
CA PHE A 171 -6.97 17.63 1.50
C PHE A 171 -6.07 16.68 2.30
N ALA A 172 -6.01 15.40 1.91
CA ALA A 172 -5.19 14.38 2.57
C ALA A 172 -3.69 14.71 2.51
N ARG A 173 -3.21 15.17 1.35
CA ARG A 173 -1.82 15.61 1.17
C ARG A 173 -1.49 16.82 2.04
N GLN A 174 -2.40 17.77 2.16
CA GLN A 174 -2.20 18.94 3.04
C GLN A 174 -2.14 18.53 4.51
N SER A 175 -3.01 17.60 4.94
CA SER A 175 -3.00 17.06 6.29
C SER A 175 -1.70 16.32 6.63
N ASP A 176 -1.17 15.51 5.71
CA ASP A 176 0.11 14.81 5.90
C ASP A 176 1.28 15.81 6.04
N LYS A 177 1.32 16.87 5.21
CA LYS A 177 2.34 17.94 5.32
C LYS A 177 2.27 18.66 6.67
N SER A 178 1.08 18.96 7.16
CA SER A 178 0.88 19.64 8.44
C SER A 178 1.33 18.77 9.63
N LYS A 179 1.02 17.46 9.60
CA LYS A 179 1.49 16.50 10.62
C LYS A 179 3.02 16.40 10.65
N PHE A 180 3.66 16.34 9.48
CA PHE A 180 5.10 16.29 9.37
C PHE A 180 5.78 17.56 9.90
N ALA A 181 5.22 18.73 9.62
CA ALA A 181 5.72 20.00 10.14
C ALA A 181 5.64 20.05 11.69
N VAL A 182 4.51 19.67 12.26
CA VAL A 182 4.32 19.63 13.74
C VAL A 182 5.29 18.64 14.38
N GLN A 183 5.50 17.48 13.79
CA GLN A 183 6.42 16.46 14.32
C GLN A 183 7.88 16.91 14.30
N ASN A 184 8.29 17.63 13.25
CA ASN A 184 9.62 18.21 13.17
C ASN A 184 9.82 19.34 14.19
N PHE A 185 8.82 20.21 14.42
CA PHE A 185 8.87 21.23 15.47
C PHE A 185 8.97 20.62 16.86
N SER A 186 8.26 19.55 17.16
CA SER A 186 8.34 18.83 18.43
C SER A 186 9.73 18.22 18.65
N ASN A 187 10.32 17.66 17.62
CA ASN A 187 11.67 17.09 17.69
C ASN A 187 12.75 18.15 17.89
N LEU A 188 12.63 19.33 17.26
CA LEU A 188 13.56 20.45 17.44
C LEU A 188 13.52 21.02 18.86
N ASN A 189 12.34 21.07 19.49
CA ASN A 189 12.19 21.57 20.87
C ASN A 189 12.71 20.59 21.94
N LEU A 190 12.87 19.30 21.61
CA LEU A 190 13.48 18.32 22.53
C LEU A 190 15.00 18.42 22.60
N TRP A 191 15.67 19.11 21.64
CA TRP A 191 17.12 19.31 21.64
C TRP A 191 17.55 20.70 22.11
N GLY A 192 16.58 21.58 22.45
CA GLY A 192 16.83 22.94 22.95
C GLY A 192 16.86 23.08 24.47
N SER A 193 16.84 21.99 25.22
CA SER A 193 16.83 21.99 26.71
C SER A 193 17.94 21.07 27.26
N LEU A 194 19.18 21.32 26.84
CA LEU A 194 20.40 20.82 27.52
C LEU A 194 21.37 21.97 27.72
#